data_aa550447f9de1d983bcc2876812c7856
#
_entry.id   aa550447f9de1d983bcc2876812c7856
#
_cell.length_a   1.000
_cell.length_b   1.000
_cell.length_c   1.000
_cell.angle_alpha   90.00
_cell.angle_beta   90.00
_cell.angle_gamma   90.00
#
_symmetry.space_group_name_H-M   'P 1'
#
loop_
_entity.id
_entity.type
_entity.pdbx_description
1 polymer ?
#
loop_
_entity_poly.entity_id
_entity_poly.type
_entity_poly.pdbx_seq_one_letter_code
_entity_poly.pdbx_strand_id
1 'polypeptide(L)'
;IISDAKDKGFTEPDPREDLSGMDVARKLVILAREMNLKINTDDIDLQSLVDQELNDLSVDEYLEKLKDYDSEMQAKFQKAKKKNKVLRYIARLNSTGTATIKLEEVDSNHQFAQLNGSENIIIFKTERYSDYPLVHRGPGAGPSVTASGIFADLLMVSLQLDRLKGLSVE
;
A
#
# COMPACT_ATOMS: atom_id res chain seq x y z
N ILE A 1 17.08 -6.58 6.98
CA ILE A 1 15.92 -5.63 6.94
C ILE A 1 14.60 -6.40 7.02
N ILE A 2 14.34 -7.36 6.09
CA ILE A 2 13.06 -8.09 6.09
C ILE A 2 12.93 -8.96 7.34
N SER A 3 13.99 -9.69 7.73
CA SER A 3 14.02 -10.44 8.98
C SER A 3 13.74 -9.55 10.20
N ASP A 4 14.37 -8.36 10.26
CA ASP A 4 14.14 -7.40 11.34
C ASP A 4 12.69 -6.87 11.35
N ALA A 5 12.09 -6.71 10.18
CA ALA A 5 10.69 -6.28 10.06
C ALA A 5 9.74 -7.38 10.57
N LYS A 6 10.02 -8.65 10.22
CA LYS A 6 9.28 -9.81 10.72
C LYS A 6 9.38 -9.92 12.24
N ASP A 7 10.60 -9.83 12.80
CA ASP A 7 10.84 -9.92 14.24
C ASP A 7 10.13 -8.81 15.03
N LYS A 8 9.91 -7.67 14.40
CA LYS A 8 9.16 -6.52 14.96
C LYS A 8 7.65 -6.59 14.72
N GLY A 9 7.16 -7.64 14.05
CA GLY A 9 5.74 -7.79 13.74
C GLY A 9 5.22 -6.79 12.70
N PHE A 10 6.07 -6.31 11.80
CA PHE A 10 5.70 -5.40 10.70
C PHE A 10 5.35 -6.13 9.41
N THR A 11 5.48 -7.46 9.37
CA THR A 11 5.08 -8.29 8.23
C THR A 11 4.05 -9.31 8.66
N GLU A 12 3.34 -9.87 7.70
CA GLU A 12 2.57 -11.10 7.90
C GLU A 12 3.52 -12.26 8.31
N PRO A 13 3.00 -13.37 8.85
CA PRO A 13 3.82 -14.53 9.22
C PRO A 13 4.71 -15.02 8.07
N ASP A 14 4.21 -14.93 6.83
CA ASP A 14 4.97 -15.13 5.60
C ASP A 14 5.22 -13.79 4.91
N PRO A 15 6.45 -13.25 4.93
CA PRO A 15 6.76 -11.97 4.31
C PRO A 15 6.54 -11.90 2.79
N ARG A 16 6.35 -13.04 2.12
CA ARG A 16 6.01 -13.09 0.69
C ARG A 16 4.68 -12.44 0.41
N GLU A 17 3.72 -12.52 1.32
CA GLU A 17 2.42 -11.85 1.17
C GLU A 17 2.58 -10.35 1.04
N ASP A 18 3.44 -9.74 1.88
CA ASP A 18 3.73 -8.31 1.81
C ASP A 18 4.50 -7.92 0.55
N LEU A 19 5.52 -8.73 0.20
CA LEU A 19 6.44 -8.44 -0.91
C LEU A 19 5.84 -8.79 -2.28
N SER A 20 4.79 -9.63 -2.33
CA SER A 20 4.08 -9.94 -3.57
C SER A 20 3.36 -8.73 -4.16
N GLY A 21 3.02 -7.75 -3.34
CA GLY A 21 2.22 -6.59 -3.72
C GLY A 21 0.71 -6.85 -3.77
N MET A 22 0.25 -8.05 -3.41
CA MET A 22 -1.18 -8.41 -3.45
C MET A 22 -2.03 -7.61 -2.47
N ASP A 23 -1.50 -7.26 -1.29
CA ASP A 23 -2.21 -6.37 -0.36
C ASP A 23 -2.46 -4.99 -0.98
N VAL A 24 -1.44 -4.43 -1.62
CA VAL A 24 -1.55 -3.15 -2.34
C VAL A 24 -2.53 -3.26 -3.52
N ALA A 25 -2.52 -4.38 -4.23
CA ALA A 25 -3.44 -4.64 -5.34
C ALA A 25 -4.91 -4.68 -4.87
N ARG A 26 -5.19 -5.38 -3.77
CA ARG A 26 -6.55 -5.42 -3.17
C ARG A 26 -7.02 -4.02 -2.77
N LYS A 27 -6.15 -3.22 -2.15
CA LYS A 27 -6.46 -1.83 -1.77
C LYS A 27 -6.73 -0.97 -3.01
N LEU A 28 -5.96 -1.14 -4.09
CA LEU A 28 -6.16 -0.42 -5.34
C LEU A 28 -7.50 -0.77 -6.01
N VAL A 29 -7.89 -2.06 -5.99
CA VAL A 29 -9.20 -2.52 -6.48
C VAL A 29 -10.35 -1.88 -5.69
N ILE A 30 -10.23 -1.76 -4.36
CA ILE A 30 -11.23 -1.09 -3.54
C ILE A 30 -11.40 0.37 -3.99
N LEU A 31 -10.30 1.11 -4.13
CA LEU A 31 -10.33 2.49 -4.60
C LEU A 31 -10.91 2.62 -6.02
N ALA A 32 -10.58 1.68 -6.91
CA ALA A 32 -11.12 1.65 -8.25
C ALA A 32 -12.65 1.48 -8.26
N ARG A 33 -13.17 0.61 -7.41
CA ARG A 33 -14.63 0.38 -7.28
C ARG A 33 -15.35 1.60 -6.76
N GLU A 34 -14.76 2.36 -5.84
CA GLU A 34 -15.30 3.66 -5.39
C GLU A 34 -15.32 4.70 -6.53
N MET A 35 -14.44 4.56 -7.52
CA MET A 35 -14.45 5.36 -8.75
C MET A 35 -15.36 4.79 -9.85
N ASN A 36 -16.17 3.76 -9.57
CA ASN A 36 -17.00 3.02 -10.52
C ASN A 36 -16.20 2.34 -11.66
N LEU A 37 -14.94 2.03 -11.42
CA LEU A 37 -14.10 1.28 -12.35
C LEU A 37 -14.21 -0.23 -12.07
N LYS A 38 -14.45 -1.02 -13.11
CA LYS A 38 -14.59 -2.48 -13.01
C LYS A 38 -13.24 -3.13 -13.30
N ILE A 39 -12.34 -3.12 -12.33
CA ILE A 39 -11.07 -3.82 -12.38
C ILE A 39 -10.97 -4.86 -11.27
N ASN A 40 -10.20 -5.91 -11.53
CA ASN A 40 -9.82 -6.95 -10.58
C ASN A 40 -8.30 -6.96 -10.37
N THR A 41 -7.81 -7.76 -9.47
CA THR A 41 -6.36 -7.89 -9.22
C THR A 41 -5.58 -8.33 -10.45
N ASP A 42 -6.18 -9.18 -11.29
CA ASP A 42 -5.55 -9.72 -12.50
C ASP A 42 -5.43 -8.69 -13.63
N ASP A 43 -6.19 -7.59 -13.54
CA ASP A 43 -6.12 -6.47 -14.50
C ASP A 43 -4.99 -5.48 -14.18
N ILE A 44 -4.27 -5.68 -13.06
CA ILE A 44 -3.22 -4.79 -12.58
C ILE A 44 -1.85 -5.24 -13.12
N ASP A 45 -1.13 -4.35 -13.77
CA ASP A 45 0.28 -4.56 -14.11
C ASP A 45 1.13 -4.46 -12.82
N LEU A 46 1.28 -5.63 -12.17
CA LEU A 46 1.89 -5.77 -10.87
C LEU A 46 3.30 -6.34 -10.98
N GLN A 47 4.27 -5.59 -10.51
CA GLN A 47 5.64 -6.05 -10.29
C GLN A 47 5.76 -6.64 -8.88
N SER A 48 5.76 -7.96 -8.76
CA SER A 48 6.13 -8.63 -7.51
C SER A 48 7.58 -8.31 -7.13
N LEU A 49 7.83 -8.15 -5.84
CA LEU A 49 9.20 -8.09 -5.28
C LEU A 49 9.70 -9.46 -4.83
N VAL A 50 8.88 -10.50 -4.99
CA VAL A 50 9.22 -11.91 -4.76
C VAL A 50 9.53 -12.55 -6.09
N ASP A 51 10.68 -13.22 -6.18
CA ASP A 51 10.97 -14.07 -7.33
C ASP A 51 10.09 -15.32 -7.30
N GLN A 52 9.54 -15.70 -8.45
CA GLN A 52 8.65 -16.85 -8.57
C GLN A 52 9.33 -18.17 -8.16
N GLU A 53 10.65 -18.27 -8.35
CA GLU A 53 11.45 -19.45 -7.95
C GLU A 53 11.47 -19.69 -6.45
N LEU A 54 11.13 -18.66 -5.64
CA LEU A 54 11.14 -18.74 -4.18
C LEU A 54 9.75 -19.06 -3.58
N ASN A 55 8.72 -19.22 -4.39
CA ASN A 55 7.35 -19.40 -3.90
C ASN A 55 7.14 -20.74 -3.17
N ASP A 56 7.83 -21.80 -3.62
CA ASP A 56 7.65 -23.16 -3.10
C ASP A 56 8.53 -23.48 -1.86
N LEU A 57 9.37 -22.55 -1.44
CA LEU A 57 10.24 -22.71 -0.28
C LEU A 57 9.47 -22.55 1.04
N SER A 58 9.94 -23.20 2.10
CA SER A 58 9.49 -22.82 3.45
C SER A 58 9.87 -21.37 3.78
N VAL A 59 9.21 -20.76 4.78
CA VAL A 59 9.47 -19.34 5.14
C VAL A 59 10.95 -19.16 5.55
N ASP A 60 11.53 -20.11 6.25
CA ASP A 60 12.92 -20.03 6.71
C ASP A 60 13.89 -20.16 5.54
N GLU A 61 13.67 -21.10 4.63
CA GLU A 61 14.46 -21.25 3.41
C GLU A 61 14.35 -20.02 2.51
N TYR A 62 13.14 -19.45 2.40
CA TYR A 62 12.90 -18.19 1.69
C TYR A 62 13.75 -17.06 2.25
N LEU A 63 13.73 -16.84 3.56
CA LEU A 63 14.51 -15.78 4.22
C LEU A 63 16.03 -15.97 4.05
N GLU A 64 16.52 -17.21 4.04
CA GLU A 64 17.91 -17.50 3.73
C GLU A 64 18.26 -17.18 2.27
N LYS A 65 17.43 -17.63 1.33
CA LYS A 65 17.63 -17.40 -0.11
C LYS A 65 17.49 -15.94 -0.50
N LEU A 66 16.67 -15.18 0.21
CA LEU A 66 16.46 -13.76 -0.07
C LEU A 66 17.79 -12.96 0.05
N LYS A 67 18.75 -13.42 0.82
CA LYS A 67 20.09 -12.81 0.93
C LYS A 67 20.84 -12.78 -0.40
N ASP A 68 20.57 -13.74 -1.28
CA ASP A 68 21.21 -13.81 -2.61
C ASP A 68 20.79 -12.61 -3.50
N TYR A 69 19.63 -12.02 -3.22
CA TYR A 69 19.07 -10.85 -3.93
C TYR A 69 19.51 -9.50 -3.35
N ASP A 70 20.18 -9.50 -2.19
CA ASP A 70 20.62 -8.27 -1.52
C ASP A 70 21.54 -7.43 -2.42
N SER A 71 22.42 -8.05 -3.20
CA SER A 71 23.34 -7.35 -4.09
C SER A 71 22.62 -6.60 -5.21
N GLU A 72 21.59 -7.19 -5.79
CA GLU A 72 20.76 -6.55 -6.85
C GLU A 72 19.97 -5.38 -6.28
N MET A 73 19.29 -5.59 -5.14
CA MET A 73 18.53 -4.54 -4.49
C MET A 73 19.43 -3.39 -4.03
N GLN A 74 20.62 -3.71 -3.50
CA GLN A 74 21.63 -2.72 -3.13
C GLN A 74 22.10 -1.91 -4.34
N ALA A 75 22.28 -2.54 -5.50
CA ALA A 75 22.65 -1.84 -6.73
C ALA A 75 21.55 -0.87 -7.18
N LYS A 76 20.27 -1.29 -7.15
CA LYS A 76 19.12 -0.42 -7.42
C LYS A 76 19.07 0.76 -6.46
N PHE A 77 19.26 0.51 -5.15
CA PHE A 77 19.30 1.55 -4.13
C PHE A 77 20.43 2.56 -4.38
N GLN A 78 21.64 2.10 -4.64
CA GLN A 78 22.79 2.98 -4.90
C GLN A 78 22.61 3.80 -6.19
N LYS A 79 22.02 3.20 -7.22
CA LYS A 79 21.68 3.89 -8.47
C LYS A 79 20.70 5.04 -8.23
N ALA A 80 19.63 4.78 -7.47
CA ALA A 80 18.64 5.81 -7.10
C ALA A 80 19.30 6.92 -6.26
N LYS A 81 20.08 6.56 -5.25
CA LYS A 81 20.79 7.48 -4.36
C LYS A 81 21.74 8.42 -5.12
N LYS A 82 22.48 7.91 -6.11
CA LYS A 82 23.37 8.73 -6.96
C LYS A 82 22.60 9.80 -7.75
N LYS A 83 21.32 9.57 -8.04
CA LYS A 83 20.45 10.51 -8.75
C LYS A 83 19.64 11.40 -7.78
N ASN A 84 19.96 11.40 -6.49
CA ASN A 84 19.15 12.05 -5.44
C ASN A 84 17.69 11.58 -5.42
N LYS A 85 17.47 10.27 -5.62
CA LYS A 85 16.17 9.62 -5.61
C LYS A 85 16.10 8.56 -4.53
N VAL A 86 14.87 8.20 -4.16
CA VAL A 86 14.56 7.08 -3.25
C VAL A 86 13.74 6.03 -3.99
N LEU A 87 13.83 4.79 -3.55
CA LEU A 87 12.96 3.72 -4.05
C LEU A 87 11.66 3.69 -3.26
N ARG A 88 10.53 3.61 -3.97
CA ARG A 88 9.20 3.45 -3.38
C ARG A 88 8.38 2.46 -4.20
N TYR A 89 7.61 1.64 -3.50
CA TYR A 89 6.65 0.74 -4.14
C TYR A 89 5.33 1.48 -4.29
N ILE A 90 4.93 1.75 -5.53
CA ILE A 90 3.87 2.70 -5.84
C ILE A 90 2.77 2.03 -6.65
N ALA A 91 1.53 2.16 -6.14
CA ALA A 91 0.33 1.86 -6.90
C ALA A 91 -0.16 3.11 -7.63
N ARG A 92 -0.55 2.95 -8.89
CA ARG A 92 -1.15 4.01 -9.71
C ARG A 92 -2.45 3.52 -10.33
N LEU A 93 -3.44 4.38 -10.30
CA LEU A 93 -4.72 4.17 -10.96
C LEU A 93 -5.12 5.45 -11.69
N ASN A 94 -5.52 5.35 -12.93
CA ASN A 94 -6.06 6.48 -13.67
C ASN A 94 -7.57 6.36 -13.90
N SER A 95 -8.19 7.41 -14.39
CA SER A 95 -9.63 7.47 -14.65
C SER A 95 -10.13 6.53 -15.76
N THR A 96 -9.22 5.96 -16.56
CA THR A 96 -9.54 4.98 -17.61
C THR A 96 -9.47 3.53 -17.12
N GLY A 97 -9.07 3.31 -15.86
CA GLY A 97 -8.93 1.98 -15.27
C GLY A 97 -7.55 1.34 -15.47
N THR A 98 -6.57 2.06 -16.04
CA THR A 98 -5.20 1.54 -16.10
C THR A 98 -4.61 1.55 -14.69
N ALA A 99 -4.20 0.37 -14.22
CA ALA A 99 -3.67 0.16 -12.88
C ALA A 99 -2.28 -0.48 -12.94
N THR A 100 -1.34 0.08 -12.18
CA THR A 100 0.03 -0.44 -12.11
C THR A 100 0.53 -0.42 -10.67
N ILE A 101 1.36 -1.40 -10.29
CA ILE A 101 2.04 -1.44 -9.00
C ILE A 101 3.50 -1.80 -9.26
N LYS A 102 4.42 -0.88 -8.98
CA LYS A 102 5.83 -1.04 -9.34
C LYS A 102 6.77 -0.40 -8.33
N LEU A 103 8.00 -0.90 -8.29
CA LEU A 103 9.11 -0.26 -7.59
C LEU A 103 9.65 0.89 -8.46
N GLU A 104 9.53 2.11 -7.99
CA GLU A 104 9.89 3.32 -8.75
C GLU A 104 10.98 4.14 -8.05
N GLU A 105 11.82 4.80 -8.87
CA GLU A 105 12.74 5.85 -8.42
C GLU A 105 11.99 7.18 -8.30
N VAL A 106 11.86 7.72 -7.11
CA VAL A 106 11.13 8.96 -6.81
C VAL A 106 12.11 10.05 -6.37
N ASP A 107 11.92 11.27 -6.84
CA ASP A 107 12.75 12.41 -6.42
C ASP A 107 12.66 12.65 -4.91
N SER A 108 13.77 13.00 -4.27
CA SER A 108 13.83 13.20 -2.82
C SER A 108 12.87 14.29 -2.30
N ASN A 109 12.47 15.22 -3.17
CA ASN A 109 11.50 16.28 -2.85
C ASN A 109 10.05 15.85 -3.04
N HIS A 110 9.79 14.67 -3.62
CA HIS A 110 8.43 14.18 -3.82
C HIS A 110 7.81 13.74 -2.48
N GLN A 111 6.52 13.91 -2.33
CA GLN A 111 5.82 13.57 -1.08
C GLN A 111 5.98 12.10 -0.68
N PHE A 112 6.04 11.18 -1.64
CA PHE A 112 6.31 9.77 -1.39
C PHE A 112 7.69 9.52 -0.79
N ALA A 113 8.67 10.38 -1.06
CA ALA A 113 10.01 10.26 -0.49
C ALA A 113 10.05 10.53 1.02
N GLN A 114 9.11 11.33 1.52
CA GLN A 114 9.05 11.80 2.90
C GLN A 114 8.35 10.84 3.87
N LEU A 115 7.89 9.67 3.40
CA LEU A 115 7.26 8.65 4.23
C LEU A 115 8.27 8.04 5.20
N ASN A 116 7.86 7.88 6.45
CA ASN A 116 8.65 7.29 7.52
C ASN A 116 7.87 6.17 8.23
N GLY A 117 8.58 5.14 8.67
CA GLY A 117 8.00 4.04 9.44
C GLY A 117 6.85 3.35 8.70
N SER A 118 5.71 3.17 9.38
CA SER A 118 4.51 2.49 8.87
C SER A 118 3.49 3.43 8.20
N GLU A 119 3.91 4.66 7.85
CA GLU A 119 3.01 5.61 7.19
C GLU A 119 2.64 5.17 5.78
N ASN A 120 1.36 5.35 5.45
CA ASN A 120 0.84 5.26 4.09
C ASN A 120 0.49 6.65 3.57
N ILE A 121 0.53 6.81 2.27
CA ILE A 121 0.14 8.05 1.58
C ILE A 121 -0.66 7.72 0.34
N ILE A 122 -1.76 8.45 0.15
CA ILE A 122 -2.56 8.43 -1.07
C ILE A 122 -2.59 9.85 -1.63
N ILE A 123 -2.32 9.99 -2.92
CA ILE A 123 -2.35 11.27 -3.62
C ILE A 123 -3.46 11.21 -4.67
N PHE A 124 -4.45 12.09 -4.53
CA PHE A 124 -5.53 12.25 -5.49
C PHE A 124 -5.24 13.46 -6.38
N LYS A 125 -5.09 13.21 -7.67
CA LYS A 125 -4.97 14.26 -8.68
C LYS A 125 -6.28 14.32 -9.48
N THR A 126 -7.00 15.44 -9.36
CA THR A 126 -8.27 15.68 -10.03
C THR A 126 -8.22 17.01 -10.78
N GLU A 127 -9.26 17.36 -11.54
CA GLU A 127 -9.33 18.68 -12.17
C GLU A 127 -9.22 19.83 -11.16
N ARG A 128 -9.88 19.69 -10.00
CA ARG A 128 -9.81 20.69 -8.92
C ARG A 128 -8.44 20.71 -8.23
N TYR A 129 -7.79 19.56 -8.10
CA TYR A 129 -6.54 19.35 -7.38
C TYR A 129 -5.44 18.93 -8.37
N SER A 130 -5.23 19.69 -9.47
CA SER A 130 -4.23 19.41 -10.49
C SER A 130 -2.84 19.88 -10.08
N ASP A 131 -2.73 21.15 -9.72
CA ASP A 131 -1.45 21.80 -9.36
C ASP A 131 -1.06 21.50 -7.90
N TYR A 132 -2.07 21.42 -7.03
CA TYR A 132 -1.92 21.07 -5.62
C TYR A 132 -2.77 19.81 -5.33
N PRO A 133 -2.22 18.60 -5.55
CA PRO A 133 -2.94 17.36 -5.33
C PRO A 133 -3.43 17.21 -3.89
N LEU A 134 -4.61 16.63 -3.71
CA LEU A 134 -5.09 16.26 -2.38
C LEU A 134 -4.26 15.09 -1.85
N VAL A 135 -3.66 15.26 -0.68
CA VAL A 135 -2.81 14.27 -0.05
C VAL A 135 -3.43 13.79 1.24
N HIS A 136 -3.62 12.49 1.32
CA HIS A 136 -4.02 11.81 2.54
C HIS A 136 -2.83 10.98 3.05
N ARG A 137 -2.35 11.31 4.25
CA ARG A 137 -1.20 10.65 4.87
C ARG A 137 -1.51 10.30 6.32
N GLY A 138 -1.13 9.10 6.72
CA GLY A 138 -1.33 8.64 8.09
C GLY A 138 -0.79 7.23 8.31
N PRO A 139 -0.95 6.69 9.51
CA PRO A 139 -0.54 5.33 9.82
C PRO A 139 -1.35 4.33 8.98
N GLY A 140 -0.67 3.37 8.38
CA GLY A 140 -1.28 2.36 7.49
C GLY A 140 -1.75 1.11 8.22
N ALA A 141 -1.23 0.84 9.42
CA ALA A 141 -1.52 -0.35 10.20
C ALA A 141 -1.28 -0.11 11.70
N GLY A 142 -1.78 -1.00 12.52
CA GLY A 142 -1.57 -1.02 13.96
C GLY A 142 -2.86 -1.21 14.76
N PRO A 143 -2.80 -1.84 15.93
CA PRO A 143 -3.99 -2.16 16.74
C PRO A 143 -4.83 -0.92 17.08
N SER A 144 -4.20 0.18 17.47
CA SER A 144 -4.89 1.42 17.81
C SER A 144 -5.61 2.05 16.62
N VAL A 145 -5.00 2.04 15.44
CA VAL A 145 -5.59 2.58 14.21
C VAL A 145 -6.80 1.76 13.81
N THR A 146 -6.68 0.43 13.80
CA THR A 146 -7.77 -0.48 13.47
C THR A 146 -8.91 -0.35 14.47
N ALA A 147 -8.63 -0.34 15.76
CA ALA A 147 -9.64 -0.18 16.80
C ALA A 147 -10.37 1.17 16.69
N SER A 148 -9.64 2.26 16.40
CA SER A 148 -10.23 3.59 16.19
C SER A 148 -11.14 3.62 14.98
N GLY A 149 -10.77 2.97 13.87
CA GLY A 149 -11.61 2.83 12.68
C GLY A 149 -12.91 2.09 12.96
N ILE A 150 -12.83 0.91 13.59
CA ILE A 150 -14.01 0.13 14.00
C ILE A 150 -14.92 0.94 14.93
N PHE A 151 -14.35 1.64 15.89
CA PHE A 151 -15.14 2.47 16.82
C PHE A 151 -15.82 3.63 16.11
N ALA A 152 -15.14 4.29 15.17
CA ALA A 152 -15.73 5.36 14.35
C ALA A 152 -16.92 4.84 13.52
N ASP A 153 -16.78 3.67 12.90
CA ASP A 153 -17.86 3.04 12.14
C ASP A 153 -19.07 2.69 13.04
N LEU A 154 -18.83 2.16 14.24
CA LEU A 154 -19.88 1.91 15.22
C LEU A 154 -20.65 3.18 15.61
N LEU A 155 -19.93 4.29 15.82
CA LEU A 155 -20.57 5.58 16.11
C LEU A 155 -21.40 6.07 14.92
N MET A 156 -20.89 5.97 13.70
CA MET A 156 -21.61 6.36 12.49
C MET A 156 -22.90 5.55 12.32
N VAL A 157 -22.85 4.25 12.50
CA VAL A 157 -24.03 3.38 12.44
C VAL A 157 -25.04 3.73 13.53
N SER A 158 -24.58 3.97 14.76
CA SER A 158 -25.46 4.36 15.88
C SER A 158 -26.22 5.66 15.58
N LEU A 159 -25.50 6.67 15.07
CA LEU A 159 -26.12 7.97 14.69
C LEU A 159 -27.15 7.82 13.56
N GLN A 160 -26.90 6.93 12.60
CA GLN A 160 -27.85 6.64 11.54
C GLN A 160 -29.11 5.92 12.05
N LEU A 161 -28.96 4.94 12.96
CA LEU A 161 -30.08 4.23 13.56
C LEU A 161 -30.98 5.16 14.39
N ASP A 162 -30.41 6.10 15.13
CA ASP A 162 -31.19 7.09 15.89
C ASP A 162 -31.98 8.04 14.97
N ARG A 163 -31.41 8.43 13.84
CA ARG A 163 -32.13 9.20 12.81
C ARG A 163 -33.30 8.42 12.21
N LEU A 164 -33.10 7.13 11.91
CA LEU A 164 -34.15 6.28 11.36
C LEU A 164 -35.28 6.05 12.37
N LYS A 165 -34.97 5.90 13.66
CA LYS A 165 -36.00 5.80 14.72
C LYS A 165 -36.82 7.09 14.86
N GLY A 166 -36.17 8.26 14.71
CA GLY A 166 -36.87 9.55 14.72
C GLY A 166 -37.81 9.80 13.54
N LEU A 167 -37.63 9.07 12.43
CA LEU A 167 -38.48 9.15 11.24
C LEU A 167 -39.67 8.17 11.28
N SER A 168 -39.70 7.24 12.23
CA SER A 168 -40.76 6.23 12.37
C SER A 168 -41.83 6.57 13.41
N VAL A 169 -41.88 7.82 13.88
CA VAL A 169 -42.89 8.32 14.83
C VAL A 169 -43.72 9.39 14.15
N GLU A 170 -44.51 8.99 13.14
CA GLU A 170 -45.75 9.67 12.70
C GLU A 170 -46.80 8.64 12.29
#